data_0192b87473bc1262d6a867ffae8a66c6
#
_entry.id   0192b87473bc1262d6a867ffae8a66c6
#
_cell.length_a   1.000
_cell.length_b   1.000
_cell.length_c   1.000
_cell.angle_alpha   90.00
_cell.angle_beta   90.00
_cell.angle_gamma   90.00
#
_symmetry.space_group_name_H-M   'P 1'
#
loop_
_entity.id
_entity.type
_entity.pdbx_description
1 polymer ?
#
loop_
_entity_poly.entity_id
_entity_poly.type
_entity_poly.pdbx_seq_one_letter_code
_entity_poly.pdbx_strand_id
1 'polypeptide(L)'
;MKSPIITRNYLYFAFFLLLLNACTPKETPINTSNPVVYFEIPVTDLQRAEQFYKAVFGFSFEKEIIDRYEMALFPFEEKSSGITGALAKGDVYKPSKEGVIIYFKTDNIDKTLDKAVQNGGKILYPKKTDDKYGFAVAEFEDSEGNRIALHETLKK
;
A
#
# COMPACT_ATOMS: atom_id res chain seq x y z
N MET A 1 -20.70 -72.69 40.69
CA MET A 1 -21.25 -71.49 40.09
C MET A 1 -20.19 -70.42 40.03
N LYS A 2 -19.63 -70.15 38.82
CA LYS A 2 -18.60 -69.13 38.59
C LYS A 2 -19.24 -67.92 37.95
N SER A 3 -19.21 -66.77 38.57
CA SER A 3 -19.65 -65.49 38.00
C SER A 3 -18.53 -64.86 37.16
N PRO A 4 -18.81 -64.23 36.02
CA PRO A 4 -17.77 -63.67 35.16
C PRO A 4 -17.40 -62.25 35.58
N ILE A 5 -16.13 -62.05 35.85
CA ILE A 5 -15.50 -60.73 36.05
C ILE A 5 -14.98 -60.26 34.68
N ILE A 6 -15.86 -59.72 33.80
CA ILE A 6 -15.40 -59.19 32.49
C ILE A 6 -16.27 -57.96 32.06
N THR A 7 -16.56 -56.99 32.89
CA THR A 7 -17.27 -55.81 32.42
C THR A 7 -16.77 -54.47 32.97
N ARG A 8 -15.71 -54.46 33.78
CA ARG A 8 -15.30 -53.19 34.42
C ARG A 8 -14.15 -52.45 33.71
N ASN A 9 -13.36 -53.17 32.88
CA ASN A 9 -12.21 -52.55 32.22
C ASN A 9 -12.54 -51.88 30.89
N TYR A 10 -13.62 -52.23 30.22
CA TYR A 10 -14.02 -51.57 28.94
C TYR A 10 -14.61 -50.16 29.12
N LEU A 11 -15.19 -49.89 30.31
CA LEU A 11 -15.79 -48.56 30.56
C LEU A 11 -14.74 -47.47 30.75
N TYR A 12 -13.59 -47.81 31.31
CA TYR A 12 -12.46 -46.87 31.49
C TYR A 12 -11.69 -46.62 30.20
N PHE A 13 -11.65 -47.59 29.29
CA PHE A 13 -10.97 -47.43 27.98
C PHE A 13 -11.81 -46.57 27.02
N ALA A 14 -13.14 -46.67 27.08
CA ALA A 14 -14.02 -45.80 26.26
C ALA A 14 -14.05 -44.35 26.77
N PHE A 15 -13.89 -44.13 28.10
CA PHE A 15 -13.82 -42.77 28.64
C PHE A 15 -12.50 -42.06 28.36
N PHE A 16 -11.43 -42.83 28.24
CA PHE A 16 -10.08 -42.25 27.90
C PHE A 16 -9.97 -41.86 26.44
N LEU A 17 -10.66 -42.52 25.52
CA LEU A 17 -10.70 -42.17 24.10
C LEU A 17 -11.48 -40.87 23.78
N LEU A 18 -12.41 -40.46 24.66
CA LEU A 18 -13.25 -39.26 24.49
C LEU A 18 -12.50 -37.97 24.89
N LEU A 19 -11.37 -38.05 25.58
CA LEU A 19 -10.60 -36.87 26.00
C LEU A 19 -9.56 -36.40 24.99
N LEU A 20 -9.37 -37.09 23.86
CA LEU A 20 -8.35 -36.75 22.85
C LEU A 20 -8.93 -35.84 21.72
N ASN A 21 -10.20 -35.47 21.77
CA ASN A 21 -10.84 -34.64 20.74
C ASN A 21 -10.93 -33.14 21.05
N ALA A 22 -10.21 -32.65 22.04
CA ALA A 22 -10.32 -31.25 22.46
C ALA A 22 -8.99 -30.52 22.34
N CYS A 23 -8.54 -30.19 21.16
CA CYS A 23 -7.79 -28.99 20.81
C CYS A 23 -7.36 -29.05 19.35
N THR A 24 -8.30 -28.87 18.42
CA THR A 24 -7.91 -28.32 17.13
C THR A 24 -7.62 -26.83 17.38
N PRO A 25 -6.40 -26.35 17.11
CA PRO A 25 -6.14 -24.92 17.15
C PRO A 25 -7.11 -24.25 16.17
N LYS A 26 -7.92 -23.32 16.66
CA LYS A 26 -8.79 -22.52 15.80
C LYS A 26 -7.85 -21.68 14.94
N GLU A 27 -7.68 -22.05 13.68
CA GLU A 27 -6.90 -21.25 12.74
C GLU A 27 -7.49 -19.83 12.71
N THR A 28 -6.70 -18.85 13.09
CA THR A 28 -7.09 -17.46 12.94
C THR A 28 -7.22 -17.17 11.45
N PRO A 29 -8.36 -16.62 10.98
CA PRO A 29 -8.53 -16.32 9.56
C PRO A 29 -7.41 -15.40 9.10
N ILE A 30 -6.73 -15.77 8.02
CA ILE A 30 -5.70 -14.96 7.39
C ILE A 30 -6.39 -13.69 6.86
N ASN A 31 -5.94 -12.51 7.30
CA ASN A 31 -6.42 -11.26 6.75
C ASN A 31 -5.88 -11.08 5.32
N THR A 32 -6.75 -11.16 4.31
CA THR A 32 -6.40 -11.00 2.89
C THR A 32 -6.78 -9.64 2.33
N SER A 33 -7.30 -8.72 3.15
CA SER A 33 -7.61 -7.36 2.72
C SER A 33 -6.34 -6.52 2.50
N ASN A 34 -6.39 -5.56 1.57
CA ASN A 34 -5.32 -4.59 1.39
C ASN A 34 -5.21 -3.74 2.66
N PRO A 35 -4.05 -3.71 3.34
CA PRO A 35 -3.93 -3.07 4.65
C PRO A 35 -3.82 -1.54 4.58
N VAL A 36 -3.46 -0.97 3.42
CA VAL A 36 -3.28 0.46 3.23
C VAL A 36 -4.56 1.06 2.67
N VAL A 37 -5.06 2.12 3.31
CA VAL A 37 -6.31 2.80 2.91
C VAL A 37 -6.09 4.27 2.56
N TYR A 38 -4.99 4.86 3.00
CA TYR A 38 -4.69 6.28 2.80
C TYR A 38 -3.19 6.54 2.92
N PHE A 39 -2.68 7.58 2.24
CA PHE A 39 -1.30 8.06 2.36
C PHE A 39 -1.24 9.57 2.40
N GLU A 40 -0.16 10.12 2.96
CA GLU A 40 0.15 11.53 2.93
C GLU A 40 1.56 11.75 2.39
N ILE A 41 1.68 12.71 1.45
CA ILE A 41 2.97 13.15 0.92
C ILE A 41 3.28 14.50 1.56
N PRO A 42 4.31 14.60 2.40
CA PRO A 42 4.72 15.85 3.02
C PRO A 42 5.13 16.89 1.97
N VAL A 43 4.67 18.14 2.13
CA VAL A 43 5.06 19.24 1.25
C VAL A 43 5.37 20.50 2.05
N THR A 44 6.26 21.34 1.54
CA THR A 44 6.56 22.65 2.11
C THR A 44 5.76 23.77 1.44
N ASP A 45 5.43 23.59 0.15
CA ASP A 45 4.62 24.51 -0.63
C ASP A 45 3.52 23.73 -1.36
N LEU A 46 2.28 23.85 -0.83
CA LEU A 46 1.14 23.10 -1.34
C LEU A 46 0.81 23.47 -2.80
N GLN A 47 0.92 24.76 -3.16
CA GLN A 47 0.62 25.22 -4.50
C GLN A 47 1.63 24.69 -5.53
N ARG A 48 2.91 24.72 -5.21
CA ARG A 48 3.98 24.18 -6.05
C ARG A 48 3.80 22.68 -6.25
N ALA A 49 3.52 21.95 -5.17
CA ALA A 49 3.28 20.52 -5.23
C ALA A 49 2.05 20.17 -6.10
N GLU A 50 0.91 20.88 -5.91
CA GLU A 50 -0.27 20.67 -6.75
C GLU A 50 0.03 20.90 -8.24
N GLN A 51 0.76 21.96 -8.58
CA GLN A 51 1.17 22.27 -9.96
C GLN A 51 2.05 21.15 -10.53
N PHE A 52 2.99 20.66 -9.75
CA PHE A 52 3.88 19.55 -10.15
C PHE A 52 3.07 18.29 -10.45
N TYR A 53 2.27 17.80 -9.50
CA TYR A 53 1.51 16.55 -9.68
C TYR A 53 0.43 16.67 -10.77
N LYS A 54 -0.16 17.87 -10.95
CA LYS A 54 -1.05 18.16 -12.08
C LYS A 54 -0.32 18.06 -13.41
N ALA A 55 0.87 18.63 -13.54
CA ALA A 55 1.66 18.61 -14.77
C ALA A 55 2.16 17.19 -15.12
N VAL A 56 2.62 16.44 -14.12
CA VAL A 56 3.21 15.12 -14.31
C VAL A 56 2.13 14.06 -14.59
N PHE A 57 1.06 14.04 -13.80
CA PHE A 57 0.05 12.97 -13.82
C PHE A 57 -1.32 13.42 -14.33
N GLY A 58 -1.60 14.72 -14.40
CA GLY A 58 -2.90 15.24 -14.79
C GLY A 58 -3.92 15.27 -13.64
N PHE A 59 -3.49 15.14 -12.39
CA PHE A 59 -4.37 15.15 -11.23
C PHE A 59 -5.01 16.54 -11.02
N SER A 60 -6.24 16.53 -10.51
CA SER A 60 -6.91 17.69 -9.91
C SER A 60 -7.05 17.45 -8.42
N PHE A 61 -6.92 18.51 -7.63
CA PHE A 61 -6.92 18.41 -6.18
C PHE A 61 -8.11 19.14 -5.58
N GLU A 62 -8.63 18.58 -4.49
CA GLU A 62 -9.61 19.22 -3.61
C GLU A 62 -8.89 19.72 -2.37
N LYS A 63 -9.09 21.01 -2.00
CA LYS A 63 -8.40 21.61 -0.85
C LYS A 63 -9.26 21.48 0.39
N GLU A 64 -8.65 21.00 1.45
CA GLU A 64 -9.27 20.85 2.75
C GLU A 64 -8.34 21.28 3.86
N ILE A 65 -8.92 21.58 5.03
CA ILE A 65 -8.19 21.74 6.28
C ILE A 65 -8.58 20.59 7.19
N ILE A 66 -7.64 19.68 7.39
CA ILE A 66 -7.86 18.50 8.22
C ILE A 66 -6.92 18.60 9.42
N ASP A 67 -7.46 18.51 10.63
CA ASP A 67 -6.69 18.64 11.89
C ASP A 67 -5.76 19.88 11.93
N ARG A 68 -6.24 21.00 11.39
CA ARG A 68 -5.55 22.29 11.24
C ARG A 68 -4.41 22.32 10.22
N TYR A 69 -4.20 21.28 9.44
CA TYR A 69 -3.22 21.23 8.35
C TYR A 69 -3.87 21.50 7.00
N GLU A 70 -3.14 22.19 6.13
CA GLU A 70 -3.54 22.40 4.74
C GLU A 70 -3.32 21.10 3.94
N MET A 71 -4.39 20.57 3.34
CA MET A 71 -4.38 19.36 2.55
C MET A 71 -4.83 19.62 1.13
N ALA A 72 -4.20 18.97 0.15
CA ALA A 72 -4.69 18.86 -1.21
C ALA A 72 -4.94 17.37 -1.50
N LEU A 73 -6.22 17.00 -1.55
CA LEU A 73 -6.67 15.62 -1.70
C LEU A 73 -6.48 15.16 -3.14
N PHE A 74 -5.85 14.00 -3.33
CA PHE A 74 -5.77 13.33 -4.62
C PHE A 74 -7.16 12.87 -5.09
N PRO A 75 -7.38 12.74 -6.42
CA PRO A 75 -8.63 12.21 -6.93
C PRO A 75 -8.98 10.87 -6.30
N PHE A 76 -10.25 10.70 -5.94
CA PHE A 76 -10.76 9.46 -5.38
C PHE A 76 -12.02 9.01 -6.12
N GLU A 77 -12.06 7.74 -6.49
CA GLU A 77 -13.22 7.09 -7.08
C GLU A 77 -13.45 5.75 -6.35
N GLU A 78 -14.55 5.65 -5.60
CA GLU A 78 -14.88 4.49 -4.77
C GLU A 78 -14.85 3.14 -5.49
N LYS A 79 -15.18 3.14 -6.79
CA LYS A 79 -15.24 1.92 -7.60
C LYS A 79 -13.92 1.57 -8.28
N SER A 80 -12.93 2.43 -8.16
CA SER A 80 -11.59 2.19 -8.71
C SER A 80 -10.75 1.37 -7.74
N SER A 81 -9.88 0.53 -8.30
CA SER A 81 -8.87 -0.18 -7.50
C SER A 81 -7.75 0.78 -7.08
N GLY A 82 -7.23 0.61 -5.88
CA GLY A 82 -6.12 1.38 -5.35
C GLY A 82 -6.49 2.11 -4.07
N ILE A 83 -5.62 3.04 -3.69
CA ILE A 83 -5.78 3.92 -2.53
C ILE A 83 -5.60 5.37 -2.99
N THR A 84 -6.13 6.31 -2.22
CA THR A 84 -5.91 7.73 -2.41
C THR A 84 -5.19 8.32 -1.19
N GLY A 85 -4.94 9.63 -1.20
CA GLY A 85 -4.23 10.31 -0.13
C GLY A 85 -4.28 11.82 -0.30
N ALA A 86 -3.32 12.53 0.29
CA ALA A 86 -3.18 13.97 0.18
C ALA A 86 -1.72 14.42 0.04
N LEU A 87 -1.53 15.59 -0.53
CA LEU A 87 -0.37 16.43 -0.28
C LEU A 87 -0.65 17.15 1.04
N ALA A 88 0.24 17.04 2.01
CA ALA A 88 0.01 17.52 3.37
C ALA A 88 1.06 18.56 3.77
N LYS A 89 0.60 19.76 4.16
CA LYS A 89 1.48 20.86 4.59
C LYS A 89 1.23 21.22 6.05
N GLY A 90 2.32 21.28 6.81
CA GLY A 90 2.33 21.66 8.22
C GLY A 90 3.70 21.48 8.85
N ASP A 91 3.81 21.83 10.11
CA ASP A 91 5.08 21.80 10.85
C ASP A 91 5.61 20.38 11.09
N VAL A 92 4.72 19.39 11.12
CA VAL A 92 5.06 17.96 11.27
C VAL A 92 5.41 17.29 9.95
N TYR A 93 5.00 17.87 8.81
CA TYR A 93 5.23 17.30 7.47
C TYR A 93 6.58 17.72 6.93
N LYS A 94 7.51 16.78 6.83
CA LYS A 94 8.88 17.01 6.33
C LYS A 94 9.10 16.16 5.09
N PRO A 95 9.23 16.76 3.88
CA PRO A 95 9.60 16.05 2.68
C PRO A 95 10.92 15.31 2.86
N SER A 96 11.01 14.09 2.32
CA SER A 96 12.18 13.24 2.48
C SER A 96 12.32 12.24 1.32
N LYS A 97 13.57 11.88 1.01
CA LYS A 97 13.88 10.74 0.13
C LYS A 97 14.03 9.42 0.88
N GLU A 98 13.99 9.48 2.21
CA GLU A 98 14.11 8.32 3.09
C GLU A 98 12.72 7.82 3.51
N GLY A 99 12.62 6.53 3.78
CA GLY A 99 11.39 5.93 4.29
C GLY A 99 10.56 5.19 3.26
N VAL A 100 9.23 5.23 3.41
CA VAL A 100 8.31 4.49 2.53
C VAL A 100 8.27 5.11 1.15
N ILE A 101 8.29 4.26 0.11
CA ILE A 101 8.21 4.69 -1.29
C ILE A 101 6.79 4.42 -1.80
N ILE A 102 6.14 5.44 -2.33
CA ILE A 102 4.81 5.34 -2.92
C ILE A 102 4.96 5.18 -4.43
N TYR A 103 4.34 4.14 -4.98
CA TYR A 103 4.35 3.86 -6.41
C TYR A 103 3.09 4.39 -7.07
N PHE A 104 3.24 5.38 -7.95
CA PHE A 104 2.16 5.84 -8.82
C PHE A 104 2.10 5.00 -10.10
N LYS A 105 0.89 4.62 -10.47
CA LYS A 105 0.64 3.94 -11.74
C LYS A 105 0.80 4.91 -12.92
N THR A 106 1.44 4.44 -13.98
CA THR A 106 1.53 5.16 -15.26
C THR A 106 1.47 4.19 -16.43
N ASP A 107 0.97 4.68 -17.57
CA ASP A 107 0.96 3.92 -18.83
C ASP A 107 2.29 4.04 -19.60
N ASN A 108 3.17 4.99 -19.22
CA ASN A 108 4.45 5.20 -19.87
C ASN A 108 5.42 5.92 -18.92
N ILE A 109 6.37 5.19 -18.36
CA ILE A 109 7.37 5.71 -17.43
C ILE A 109 8.22 6.80 -18.07
N ASP A 110 8.69 6.60 -19.30
CA ASP A 110 9.61 7.55 -19.94
C ASP A 110 8.94 8.92 -20.09
N LYS A 111 7.71 8.95 -20.60
CA LYS A 111 6.94 10.20 -20.72
C LYS A 111 6.66 10.85 -19.35
N THR A 112 6.43 10.05 -18.31
CA THR A 112 6.14 10.56 -16.98
C THR A 112 7.40 11.15 -16.34
N LEU A 113 8.56 10.49 -16.51
CA LEU A 113 9.83 11.00 -16.06
C LEU A 113 10.22 12.33 -16.79
N ASP A 114 10.00 12.40 -18.10
CA ASP A 114 10.22 13.62 -18.88
C ASP A 114 9.40 14.80 -18.31
N LYS A 115 8.11 14.56 -18.03
CA LYS A 115 7.26 15.58 -17.40
C LYS A 115 7.75 15.96 -15.99
N ALA A 116 8.16 14.98 -15.19
CA ALA A 116 8.71 15.25 -13.85
C ALA A 116 9.92 16.17 -13.92
N VAL A 117 10.89 15.87 -14.81
CA VAL A 117 12.08 16.68 -14.99
C VAL A 117 11.75 18.09 -15.52
N GLN A 118 10.86 18.22 -16.49
CA GLN A 118 10.39 19.51 -17.02
C GLN A 118 9.71 20.41 -15.96
N ASN A 119 9.19 19.81 -14.90
CA ASN A 119 8.50 20.51 -13.80
C ASN A 119 9.34 20.59 -12.50
N GLY A 120 10.66 20.36 -12.59
CA GLY A 120 11.59 20.58 -11.48
C GLY A 120 11.92 19.34 -10.66
N GLY A 121 11.39 18.17 -11.02
CA GLY A 121 11.80 16.89 -10.44
C GLY A 121 13.14 16.41 -10.95
N LYS A 122 13.70 15.37 -10.31
CA LYS A 122 14.99 14.76 -10.70
C LYS A 122 14.85 13.25 -10.75
N ILE A 123 15.38 12.61 -11.78
CA ILE A 123 15.42 11.15 -11.85
C ILE A 123 16.41 10.64 -10.81
N LEU A 124 15.92 9.78 -9.90
CA LEU A 124 16.72 9.09 -8.89
C LEU A 124 17.12 7.69 -9.36
N TYR A 125 16.18 7.01 -10.03
CA TYR A 125 16.38 5.68 -10.56
C TYR A 125 15.73 5.59 -11.95
N PRO A 126 16.51 5.37 -13.02
CA PRO A 126 15.97 5.30 -14.38
C PRO A 126 15.07 4.07 -14.56
N LYS A 127 14.27 4.08 -15.62
CA LYS A 127 13.38 2.96 -15.96
C LYS A 127 14.14 1.65 -15.99
N LYS A 128 13.60 0.67 -15.26
CA LYS A 128 14.05 -0.71 -15.26
C LYS A 128 12.88 -1.64 -15.51
N THR A 129 13.03 -2.53 -16.48
CA THR A 129 12.01 -3.50 -16.89
C THR A 129 12.27 -4.85 -16.24
N ASP A 130 11.20 -5.48 -15.77
CA ASP A 130 11.20 -6.88 -15.37
C ASP A 130 10.24 -7.66 -16.28
N ASP A 131 10.81 -8.30 -17.33
CA ASP A 131 10.05 -9.05 -18.32
C ASP A 131 9.41 -10.30 -17.73
N LYS A 132 10.01 -10.87 -16.68
CA LYS A 132 9.49 -12.08 -16.01
C LYS A 132 8.14 -11.79 -15.36
N TYR A 133 8.00 -10.65 -14.70
CA TYR A 133 6.79 -10.26 -13.99
C TYR A 133 5.91 -9.29 -14.78
N GLY A 134 6.38 -8.80 -15.94
CA GLY A 134 5.58 -7.99 -16.86
C GLY A 134 5.35 -6.55 -16.37
N PHE A 135 6.34 -5.94 -15.75
CA PHE A 135 6.27 -4.54 -15.32
C PHE A 135 7.59 -3.80 -15.51
N ALA A 136 7.53 -2.48 -15.46
CA ALA A 136 8.69 -1.62 -15.33
C ALA A 136 8.49 -0.65 -14.15
N VAL A 137 9.60 -0.20 -13.57
CA VAL A 137 9.64 0.77 -12.48
C VAL A 137 10.67 1.85 -12.76
N ALA A 138 10.48 3.01 -12.12
CA ALA A 138 11.44 4.10 -12.06
C ALA A 138 11.18 4.92 -10.80
N GLU A 139 12.14 5.80 -10.43
CA GLU A 139 11.97 6.67 -9.28
C GLU A 139 12.47 8.07 -9.59
N PHE A 140 11.82 9.07 -9.02
CA PHE A 140 12.20 10.48 -9.15
C PHE A 140 12.00 11.23 -7.82
N GLU A 141 12.68 12.33 -7.69
CA GLU A 141 12.47 13.35 -6.66
C GLU A 141 11.40 14.32 -7.16
N ASP A 142 10.34 14.54 -6.38
CA ASP A 142 9.29 15.49 -6.71
C ASP A 142 9.71 16.94 -6.46
N SER A 143 8.82 17.91 -6.69
CA SER A 143 9.07 19.35 -6.48
C SER A 143 9.36 19.72 -5.02
N GLU A 144 9.04 18.86 -4.08
CA GLU A 144 9.22 19.08 -2.65
C GLU A 144 10.43 18.34 -2.07
N GLY A 145 11.05 17.44 -2.83
CA GLY A 145 12.19 16.62 -2.41
C GLY A 145 11.81 15.24 -1.89
N ASN A 146 10.58 14.77 -2.13
CA ASN A 146 10.20 13.41 -1.78
C ASN A 146 10.64 12.42 -2.87
N ARG A 147 10.96 11.21 -2.47
CA ARG A 147 11.22 10.08 -3.38
C ARG A 147 9.91 9.41 -3.75
N ILE A 148 9.57 9.45 -5.02
CA ILE A 148 8.36 8.90 -5.61
C ILE A 148 8.75 7.85 -6.64
N ALA A 149 8.00 6.76 -6.70
CA ALA A 149 8.20 5.71 -7.68
C ALA A 149 7.07 5.65 -8.72
N LEU A 150 7.39 5.08 -9.87
CA LEU A 150 6.46 4.80 -10.97
C LEU A 150 6.38 3.29 -11.20
N HIS A 151 5.19 2.84 -11.54
CA HIS A 151 4.93 1.47 -11.96
C HIS A 151 4.15 1.47 -13.27
N GLU A 152 4.70 0.79 -14.28
CA GLU A 152 4.10 0.57 -15.60
C GLU A 152 3.89 -0.92 -15.81
N THR A 153 2.65 -1.33 -16.10
CA THR A 153 2.36 -2.71 -16.49
C THR A 153 2.66 -2.88 -17.98
N LEU A 154 3.54 -3.83 -18.31
CA LEU A 154 3.90 -4.11 -19.70
C LEU A 154 2.77 -4.89 -20.39
N LYS A 155 2.38 -4.42 -21.57
CA LYS A 155 1.44 -5.16 -22.42
C LYS A 155 2.18 -6.37 -23.01
N LYS A 156 1.60 -7.56 -22.82
CA LYS A 156 2.05 -8.76 -23.51
C LYS A 156 1.65 -8.70 -24.98
#